data_eee6f72353439d5c1049fc24e65843c5
#
_entry.id   eee6f72353439d5c1049fc24e65843c5
#
_cell.length_a   1.000
_cell.length_b   1.000
_cell.length_c   1.000
_cell.angle_alpha   90.00
_cell.angle_beta   90.00
_cell.angle_gamma   90.00
#
_symmetry.space_group_name_H-M   'P 1'
#
loop_
_entity.id
_entity.type
_entity.pdbx_description
1 polymer ?
#
loop_
_entity_poly.entity_id
_entity_poly.type
_entity_poly.pdbx_seq_one_letter_code
_entity_poly.pdbx_strand_id
1 'polypeptide(L)'
;MNALATGTADAIKIRNLVKRFGAFTAVKDVDISVPAGSFLVLVGPSGCGKSTLLRMLAGLESPSEGEIAFVGQTVSSGAGGVIADAGRRNAGLVFQSYALWPHMTVAGNIAWPLKVAKWPRDKREQRVREVLSLLGIDMLAERYPAEISGGQQQRVAIARTIAPQPSILLFDEPLSNLDAKLRIEMRSELMRIHRATGATSVYVTHDQVEAMTMATHVAVLNNGRVEQFGKPIDLLRNPQTTFVATFLGTPPANLIPVHRAGDGLVFGDLVLAPASLTAGRDEAQLLYRAEDVSVGAVAGAPTLMARFAEAAPIAGRTMVTAMIGDLRITAMADSYFTATPGETIPLSFIRTPDAVFAATGERIQQ
;
A
#
# COMPACT_ATOMS: atom_id res chain seq x y z
N MET A 1 -11.52 -35.25 18.04
CA MET A 1 -12.18 -34.31 17.06
C MET A 1 -11.11 -33.34 16.60
N ASN A 2 -10.57 -33.62 15.41
CA ASN A 2 -9.45 -32.85 14.83
C ASN A 2 -9.97 -31.46 14.38
N ALA A 3 -9.40 -30.41 14.94
CA ALA A 3 -9.53 -29.08 14.38
C ALA A 3 -8.75 -29.05 13.05
N LEU A 4 -9.47 -29.10 11.95
CA LEU A 4 -8.96 -28.86 10.60
C LEU A 4 -8.43 -27.42 10.55
N ALA A 5 -7.11 -27.28 10.46
CA ALA A 5 -6.48 -26.05 10.02
C ALA A 5 -6.96 -25.77 8.59
N THR A 6 -7.95 -24.92 8.42
CA THR A 6 -8.38 -24.38 7.13
C THR A 6 -7.30 -23.44 6.63
N GLY A 7 -6.25 -23.97 6.04
CA GLY A 7 -5.36 -23.20 5.18
C GLY A 7 -6.19 -22.69 4.00
N THR A 8 -6.55 -21.43 3.98
CA THR A 8 -7.20 -20.80 2.83
C THR A 8 -6.28 -20.93 1.62
N ALA A 9 -6.75 -21.62 0.58
CA ALA A 9 -5.98 -21.80 -0.66
C ALA A 9 -5.62 -20.43 -1.25
N ASP A 10 -4.41 -20.29 -1.79
CA ASP A 10 -3.96 -19.05 -2.45
C ASP A 10 -4.82 -18.77 -3.69
N ALA A 11 -5.46 -17.59 -3.72
CA ALA A 11 -6.19 -17.13 -4.91
C ALA A 11 -5.24 -16.61 -5.99
N ILE A 12 -4.13 -15.99 -5.57
CA ILE A 12 -3.09 -15.49 -6.47
C ILE A 12 -1.74 -16.00 -5.95
N LYS A 13 -0.96 -16.62 -6.83
CA LYS A 13 0.41 -17.01 -6.55
C LYS A 13 1.34 -16.47 -7.61
N ILE A 14 2.35 -15.76 -7.19
CA ILE A 14 3.41 -15.17 -8.01
C ILE A 14 4.72 -15.81 -7.57
N ARG A 15 5.53 -16.28 -8.54
CA ARG A 15 6.81 -16.93 -8.27
C ARG A 15 7.90 -16.40 -9.19
N ASN A 16 9.01 -15.95 -8.61
CA ASN A 16 10.23 -15.49 -9.27
C ASN A 16 9.92 -14.54 -10.45
N LEU A 17 8.91 -13.67 -10.27
CA LEU A 17 8.37 -12.86 -11.34
C LEU A 17 9.32 -11.72 -11.72
N VAL A 18 9.70 -11.67 -12.99
CA VAL A 18 10.55 -10.64 -13.56
C VAL A 18 9.88 -10.00 -14.77
N LYS A 19 9.97 -8.66 -14.88
CA LYS A 19 9.59 -7.92 -16.08
C LYS A 19 10.70 -6.97 -16.50
N ARG A 20 11.15 -7.14 -17.75
CA ARG A 20 12.14 -6.26 -18.40
C ARG A 20 11.50 -5.52 -19.57
N PHE A 21 11.89 -4.27 -19.73
CA PHE A 21 11.63 -3.43 -20.90
C PHE A 21 12.98 -2.99 -21.46
N GLY A 22 13.48 -3.71 -22.46
CA GLY A 22 14.84 -3.54 -22.92
C GLY A 22 15.87 -3.74 -21.78
N ALA A 23 16.70 -2.75 -21.54
CA ALA A 23 17.69 -2.78 -20.46
C ALA A 23 17.10 -2.50 -19.06
N PHE A 24 15.90 -1.95 -18.98
CA PHE A 24 15.27 -1.60 -17.70
C PHE A 24 14.48 -2.77 -17.12
N THR A 25 14.75 -3.13 -15.85
CA THR A 25 13.99 -4.17 -15.12
C THR A 25 13.02 -3.50 -14.16
N ALA A 26 11.73 -3.54 -14.53
CA ALA A 26 10.65 -2.91 -13.77
C ALA A 26 10.15 -3.75 -12.58
N VAL A 27 10.20 -5.08 -12.69
CA VAL A 27 9.86 -6.04 -11.62
C VAL A 27 10.98 -7.06 -11.53
N LYS A 28 11.47 -7.29 -10.31
CA LYS A 28 12.73 -8.02 -10.05
C LYS A 28 12.47 -9.11 -9.01
N ASP A 29 12.31 -10.35 -9.48
CA ASP A 29 12.26 -11.53 -8.63
C ASP A 29 11.21 -11.41 -7.50
N VAL A 30 9.95 -11.23 -7.90
CA VAL A 30 8.84 -11.04 -6.98
C VAL A 30 8.14 -12.35 -6.68
N ASP A 31 8.02 -12.66 -5.38
CA ASP A 31 7.27 -13.79 -4.83
C ASP A 31 6.17 -13.28 -3.90
N ILE A 32 4.92 -13.60 -4.20
CA ILE A 32 3.75 -13.24 -3.38
C ILE A 32 2.72 -14.37 -3.43
N SER A 33 2.19 -14.75 -2.27
CA SER A 33 1.03 -15.64 -2.13
C SER A 33 -0.12 -14.89 -1.47
N VAL A 34 -1.26 -14.76 -2.17
CA VAL A 34 -2.43 -14.01 -1.70
C VAL A 34 -3.56 -14.98 -1.37
N PRO A 35 -3.96 -15.09 -0.10
CA PRO A 35 -5.09 -15.94 0.29
C PRO A 35 -6.40 -15.53 -0.38
N ALA A 36 -7.29 -16.49 -0.65
CA ALA A 36 -8.60 -16.19 -1.21
C ALA A 36 -9.40 -15.24 -0.33
N GLY A 37 -10.14 -14.32 -0.96
CA GLY A 37 -10.93 -13.30 -0.28
C GLY A 37 -10.11 -12.18 0.38
N SER A 38 -8.79 -12.14 0.18
CA SER A 38 -7.94 -11.05 0.69
C SER A 38 -8.10 -9.76 -0.11
N PHE A 39 -7.85 -8.64 0.58
CA PHE A 39 -7.65 -7.34 -0.03
C PHE A 39 -6.15 -7.01 0.03
N LEU A 40 -5.43 -7.30 -1.05
CA LEU A 40 -4.00 -6.98 -1.17
C LEU A 40 -3.83 -5.55 -1.64
N VAL A 41 -3.02 -4.76 -0.94
CA VAL A 41 -2.60 -3.43 -1.41
C VAL A 41 -1.12 -3.46 -1.81
N LEU A 42 -0.84 -3.01 -3.02
CA LEU A 42 0.51 -2.76 -3.53
C LEU A 42 0.83 -1.28 -3.31
N VAL A 43 1.82 -0.99 -2.46
CA VAL A 43 2.21 0.37 -2.11
C VAL A 43 3.71 0.58 -2.30
N GLY A 44 4.13 1.82 -2.59
CA GLY A 44 5.54 2.16 -2.80
C GLY A 44 5.68 3.45 -3.60
N PRO A 45 6.91 3.98 -3.76
CA PRO A 45 7.19 5.18 -4.52
C PRO A 45 6.74 5.08 -5.98
N SER A 46 6.62 6.23 -6.65
CA SER A 46 6.37 6.25 -8.09
C SER A 46 7.48 5.53 -8.86
N GLY A 47 7.11 4.74 -9.87
CA GLY A 47 8.07 3.99 -10.68
C GLY A 47 8.62 2.70 -10.06
N CYS A 48 8.20 2.28 -8.85
CA CYS A 48 8.70 1.06 -8.22
C CYS A 48 8.13 -0.27 -8.79
N GLY A 49 7.28 -0.24 -9.82
CA GLY A 49 6.79 -1.44 -10.51
C GLY A 49 5.35 -1.87 -10.19
N LYS A 50 4.59 -1.18 -9.33
CA LYS A 50 3.20 -1.54 -8.92
C LYS A 50 2.25 -1.75 -10.09
N SER A 51 2.08 -0.75 -10.94
CA SER A 51 1.17 -0.84 -12.10
C SER A 51 1.65 -1.85 -13.13
N THR A 52 2.97 -2.06 -13.27
CA THR A 52 3.51 -3.12 -14.11
C THR A 52 3.12 -4.50 -13.58
N LEU A 53 3.26 -4.73 -12.26
CA LEU A 53 2.83 -5.96 -11.62
C LEU A 53 1.32 -6.18 -11.79
N LEU A 54 0.52 -5.14 -11.56
CA LEU A 54 -0.93 -5.20 -11.75
C LEU A 54 -1.32 -5.53 -13.20
N ARG A 55 -0.65 -4.92 -14.19
CA ARG A 55 -0.89 -5.21 -15.62
C ARG A 55 -0.51 -6.62 -16.00
N MET A 56 0.53 -7.20 -15.40
CA MET A 56 0.87 -8.62 -15.58
C MET A 56 -0.22 -9.53 -14.99
N LEU A 57 -0.78 -9.21 -13.83
CA LEU A 57 -1.93 -9.92 -13.26
C LEU A 57 -3.16 -9.82 -14.18
N ALA A 58 -3.43 -8.65 -14.73
CA ALA A 58 -4.54 -8.43 -15.66
C ALA A 58 -4.36 -9.13 -17.02
N GLY A 59 -3.14 -9.55 -17.37
CA GLY A 59 -2.83 -10.11 -18.69
C GLY A 59 -2.65 -9.09 -19.80
N LEU A 60 -2.40 -7.83 -19.42
CA LEU A 60 -2.07 -6.73 -20.35
C LEU A 60 -0.58 -6.65 -20.63
N GLU A 61 0.23 -7.26 -19.76
CA GLU A 61 1.68 -7.40 -19.90
C GLU A 61 2.08 -8.84 -19.65
N SER A 62 3.06 -9.35 -20.40
CA SER A 62 3.63 -10.68 -20.17
C SER A 62 4.88 -10.59 -19.30
N PRO A 63 5.09 -11.49 -18.35
CA PRO A 63 6.33 -11.57 -17.61
C PRO A 63 7.51 -11.95 -18.53
N SER A 64 8.70 -11.48 -18.18
CA SER A 64 9.94 -11.93 -18.82
C SER A 64 10.41 -13.29 -18.26
N GLU A 65 10.24 -13.49 -16.96
CA GLU A 65 10.56 -14.73 -16.22
C GLU A 65 9.54 -14.95 -15.11
N GLY A 66 9.53 -16.14 -14.54
CA GLY A 66 8.65 -16.53 -13.44
C GLY A 66 7.23 -16.84 -13.89
N GLU A 67 6.31 -16.99 -12.94
CA GLU A 67 4.94 -17.39 -13.22
C GLU A 67 3.90 -16.68 -12.35
N ILE A 68 2.69 -16.59 -12.87
CA ILE A 68 1.47 -16.14 -12.18
C ILE A 68 0.44 -17.26 -12.27
N ALA A 69 -0.10 -17.66 -11.13
CA ALA A 69 -1.20 -18.60 -11.05
C ALA A 69 -2.40 -18.02 -10.29
N PHE A 70 -3.61 -18.26 -10.81
CA PHE A 70 -4.87 -17.93 -10.16
C PHE A 70 -5.61 -19.20 -9.76
N VAL A 71 -5.96 -19.31 -8.48
CA VAL A 71 -6.66 -20.49 -7.92
C VAL A 71 -6.01 -21.81 -8.36
N GLY A 72 -4.66 -21.86 -8.28
CA GLY A 72 -3.87 -23.03 -8.64
C GLY A 72 -3.63 -23.24 -10.14
N GLN A 73 -4.24 -22.46 -11.03
CA GLN A 73 -4.05 -22.54 -12.47
C GLN A 73 -3.06 -21.48 -12.95
N THR A 74 -1.97 -21.86 -13.62
CA THR A 74 -1.02 -20.93 -14.23
C THR A 74 -1.71 -20.15 -15.36
N VAL A 75 -1.75 -18.82 -15.23
CA VAL A 75 -2.35 -17.88 -16.20
C VAL A 75 -1.30 -17.15 -17.01
N SER A 76 -0.06 -17.08 -16.53
CA SER A 76 1.06 -16.47 -17.25
C SER A 76 2.39 -17.02 -16.78
N SER A 77 3.28 -17.33 -17.73
CA SER A 77 4.67 -17.68 -17.42
C SER A 77 5.62 -17.02 -18.40
N GLY A 78 6.84 -16.69 -17.97
CA GLY A 78 7.89 -16.12 -18.80
C GLY A 78 8.49 -17.13 -19.78
N ALA A 79 9.46 -16.68 -20.60
CA ALA A 79 10.25 -17.50 -21.51
C ALA A 79 9.43 -18.32 -22.55
N GLY A 80 8.33 -17.75 -23.06
CA GLY A 80 7.51 -18.39 -24.12
C GLY A 80 6.53 -19.45 -23.58
N GLY A 81 6.29 -19.48 -22.27
CA GLY A 81 5.33 -20.37 -21.63
C GLY A 81 3.86 -19.93 -21.78
N VAL A 82 3.01 -20.36 -20.87
CA VAL A 82 1.57 -20.09 -20.88
C VAL A 82 1.28 -18.60 -20.80
N ILE A 83 0.43 -18.08 -21.69
CA ILE A 83 -0.14 -16.72 -21.63
C ILE A 83 -1.63 -16.83 -21.88
N ALA A 84 -2.42 -16.79 -20.80
CA ALA A 84 -3.87 -16.68 -20.94
C ALA A 84 -4.24 -15.23 -21.26
N ASP A 85 -5.09 -15.05 -22.28
CA ASP A 85 -5.65 -13.74 -22.61
C ASP A 85 -6.35 -13.12 -21.39
N ALA A 86 -6.34 -11.78 -21.28
CA ALA A 86 -6.98 -11.04 -20.19
C ALA A 86 -8.45 -11.47 -19.98
N GLY A 87 -9.22 -11.65 -21.05
CA GLY A 87 -10.62 -12.08 -20.99
C GLY A 87 -10.85 -13.50 -20.46
N ARG A 88 -9.82 -14.32 -20.35
CA ARG A 88 -9.91 -15.72 -19.87
C ARG A 88 -9.39 -15.89 -18.44
N ARG A 89 -8.88 -14.83 -17.80
CA ARG A 89 -8.29 -14.90 -16.45
C ARG A 89 -9.32 -14.86 -15.32
N ASN A 90 -10.60 -14.69 -15.62
CA ASN A 90 -11.65 -14.46 -14.61
C ASN A 90 -11.28 -13.34 -13.62
N ALA A 91 -10.64 -12.29 -14.15
CA ALA A 91 -10.19 -11.10 -13.43
C ALA A 91 -10.82 -9.86 -14.05
N GLY A 92 -11.24 -8.92 -13.22
CA GLY A 92 -11.76 -7.62 -13.64
C GLY A 92 -10.79 -6.51 -13.27
N LEU A 93 -10.55 -5.55 -14.17
CA LEU A 93 -9.65 -4.42 -13.94
C LEU A 93 -10.41 -3.09 -13.99
N VAL A 94 -10.23 -2.28 -12.96
CA VAL A 94 -10.63 -0.87 -12.89
C VAL A 94 -9.40 -0.02 -13.18
N PHE A 95 -9.42 0.73 -14.26
CA PHE A 95 -8.33 1.63 -14.67
C PHE A 95 -8.40 2.96 -13.91
N GLN A 96 -7.29 3.62 -13.75
CA GLN A 96 -7.16 4.96 -13.17
C GLN A 96 -8.03 6.01 -13.91
N SER A 97 -8.14 5.91 -15.25
CA SER A 97 -8.95 6.80 -16.10
C SER A 97 -10.42 6.37 -16.21
N TYR A 98 -10.84 5.34 -15.44
CA TYR A 98 -12.17 4.70 -15.51
C TYR A 98 -12.45 4.00 -16.85
N ALA A 99 -11.90 4.46 -17.96
CA ALA A 99 -12.00 3.92 -19.32
C ALA A 99 -13.45 3.55 -19.72
N LEU A 100 -14.42 4.42 -19.42
CA LEU A 100 -15.81 4.24 -19.83
C LEU A 100 -15.96 4.50 -21.33
N TRP A 101 -16.85 3.73 -21.99
CA TRP A 101 -17.19 3.96 -23.37
C TRP A 101 -18.11 5.17 -23.48
N PRO A 102 -17.68 6.30 -24.08
CA PRO A 102 -18.44 7.55 -24.05
C PRO A 102 -19.71 7.52 -24.89
N HIS A 103 -19.81 6.63 -25.86
CA HIS A 103 -20.95 6.44 -26.77
C HIS A 103 -22.00 5.46 -26.23
N MET A 104 -21.78 4.90 -25.03
CA MET A 104 -22.73 4.00 -24.35
C MET A 104 -23.28 4.66 -23.09
N THR A 105 -24.55 4.40 -22.78
CA THR A 105 -25.14 4.77 -21.49
C THR A 105 -24.45 4.04 -20.34
N VAL A 106 -24.74 4.43 -19.11
CA VAL A 106 -24.27 3.73 -17.88
C VAL A 106 -24.69 2.27 -17.92
N ALA A 107 -25.97 1.98 -18.19
CA ALA A 107 -26.46 0.61 -18.31
C ALA A 107 -25.77 -0.15 -19.44
N GLY A 108 -25.50 0.52 -20.58
CA GLY A 108 -24.76 -0.02 -21.71
C GLY A 108 -23.33 -0.41 -21.35
N ASN A 109 -22.60 0.46 -20.63
CA ASN A 109 -21.26 0.18 -20.14
C ASN A 109 -21.23 -1.06 -19.25
N ILE A 110 -22.19 -1.21 -18.32
CA ILE A 110 -22.29 -2.36 -17.40
C ILE A 110 -22.70 -3.63 -18.16
N ALA A 111 -23.60 -3.53 -19.12
CA ALA A 111 -24.11 -4.67 -19.90
C ALA A 111 -23.08 -5.25 -20.88
N TRP A 112 -22.11 -4.42 -21.35
CA TRP A 112 -21.19 -4.80 -22.41
C TRP A 112 -20.34 -6.05 -22.10
N PRO A 113 -19.64 -6.14 -20.93
CA PRO A 113 -18.85 -7.33 -20.60
C PRO A 113 -19.72 -8.60 -20.50
N LEU A 114 -20.96 -8.49 -20.03
CA LEU A 114 -21.91 -9.60 -19.99
C LEU A 114 -22.34 -10.04 -21.41
N LYS A 115 -22.47 -9.08 -22.33
CA LYS A 115 -22.77 -9.36 -23.74
C LYS A 115 -21.60 -10.10 -24.40
N VAL A 116 -20.36 -9.67 -24.16
CA VAL A 116 -19.14 -10.33 -24.64
C VAL A 116 -19.02 -11.75 -24.07
N ALA A 117 -19.37 -11.93 -22.80
CA ALA A 117 -19.43 -13.24 -22.14
C ALA A 117 -20.64 -14.09 -22.55
N LYS A 118 -21.44 -13.62 -23.54
CA LYS A 118 -22.60 -14.31 -24.11
C LYS A 118 -23.70 -14.68 -23.10
N TRP A 119 -23.87 -13.85 -22.06
CA TRP A 119 -24.97 -14.06 -21.10
C TRP A 119 -26.33 -13.91 -21.80
N PRO A 120 -27.35 -14.74 -21.47
CA PRO A 120 -28.72 -14.57 -21.92
C PRO A 120 -29.25 -13.16 -21.62
N ARG A 121 -30.12 -12.63 -22.49
CA ARG A 121 -30.59 -11.25 -22.41
C ARG A 121 -31.27 -10.95 -21.07
N ASP A 122 -32.18 -11.81 -20.64
CA ASP A 122 -32.92 -11.69 -19.38
C ASP A 122 -32.00 -11.65 -18.17
N LYS A 123 -31.03 -12.57 -18.08
CA LYS A 123 -30.03 -12.62 -17.01
C LYS A 123 -29.12 -11.40 -17.03
N ARG A 124 -28.75 -10.91 -18.22
CA ARG A 124 -27.95 -9.70 -18.35
C ARG A 124 -28.69 -8.46 -17.85
N GLU A 125 -29.96 -8.29 -18.25
CA GLU A 125 -30.77 -7.16 -17.81
C GLU A 125 -31.03 -7.21 -16.29
N GLN A 126 -31.27 -8.39 -15.74
CA GLN A 126 -31.37 -8.59 -14.28
C GLN A 126 -30.07 -8.20 -13.60
N ARG A 127 -28.92 -8.70 -14.08
CA ARG A 127 -27.60 -8.44 -13.49
C ARG A 127 -27.22 -6.97 -13.53
N VAL A 128 -27.55 -6.27 -14.61
CA VAL A 128 -27.34 -4.82 -14.71
C VAL A 128 -28.11 -4.08 -13.63
N ARG A 129 -29.41 -4.41 -13.42
CA ARG A 129 -30.21 -3.81 -12.34
C ARG A 129 -29.62 -4.08 -10.95
N GLU A 130 -29.24 -5.33 -10.67
CA GLU A 130 -28.62 -5.71 -9.40
C GLU A 130 -27.36 -4.88 -9.11
N VAL A 131 -26.49 -4.71 -10.11
CA VAL A 131 -25.23 -3.99 -9.93
C VAL A 131 -25.44 -2.48 -9.83
N LEU A 132 -26.38 -1.90 -10.60
CA LEU A 132 -26.78 -0.50 -10.46
C LEU A 132 -27.27 -0.21 -9.04
N SER A 133 -28.14 -1.06 -8.50
CA SER A 133 -28.68 -0.93 -7.15
C SER A 133 -27.61 -1.14 -6.09
N LEU A 134 -26.72 -2.13 -6.26
CA LEU A 134 -25.60 -2.37 -5.34
C LEU A 134 -24.72 -1.12 -5.17
N LEU A 135 -24.55 -0.32 -6.23
CA LEU A 135 -23.70 0.88 -6.24
C LEU A 135 -24.51 2.19 -6.08
N GLY A 136 -25.83 2.10 -5.89
CA GLY A 136 -26.69 3.27 -5.70
C GLY A 136 -26.68 4.24 -6.87
N ILE A 137 -26.61 3.72 -8.11
CA ILE A 137 -26.58 4.49 -9.35
C ILE A 137 -27.72 4.17 -10.32
N ASP A 138 -28.83 3.61 -9.81
CA ASP A 138 -30.01 3.24 -10.61
C ASP A 138 -30.52 4.41 -11.44
N MET A 139 -30.58 5.61 -10.86
CA MET A 139 -31.05 6.82 -11.52
C MET A 139 -30.17 7.28 -12.69
N LEU A 140 -28.96 6.72 -12.83
CA LEU A 140 -28.01 7.09 -13.87
C LEU A 140 -28.04 6.13 -15.06
N ALA A 141 -28.86 5.08 -15.04
CA ALA A 141 -28.83 3.98 -16.01
C ALA A 141 -28.83 4.45 -17.47
N GLU A 142 -29.64 5.46 -17.81
CA GLU A 142 -29.82 6.02 -19.16
C GLU A 142 -28.89 7.21 -19.46
N ARG A 143 -28.09 7.66 -18.48
CA ARG A 143 -27.12 8.75 -18.66
C ARG A 143 -25.88 8.26 -19.41
N TYR A 144 -25.21 9.19 -20.08
CA TYR A 144 -23.91 8.97 -20.69
C TYR A 144 -22.77 9.39 -19.74
N PRO A 145 -21.55 8.85 -19.91
CA PRO A 145 -20.41 9.19 -19.07
C PRO A 145 -20.14 10.70 -18.95
N ALA A 146 -20.33 11.46 -20.02
CA ALA A 146 -20.13 12.92 -20.01
C ALA A 146 -21.16 13.70 -19.16
N GLU A 147 -22.28 13.09 -18.79
CA GLU A 147 -23.38 13.70 -18.04
C GLU A 147 -23.30 13.45 -16.53
N ILE A 148 -22.28 12.74 -16.07
CA ILE A 148 -22.14 12.29 -14.67
C ILE A 148 -20.79 12.73 -14.08
N SER A 149 -20.76 12.92 -12.76
CA SER A 149 -19.53 13.35 -12.04
C SER A 149 -18.45 12.27 -12.04
N GLY A 150 -17.20 12.65 -11.77
CA GLY A 150 -16.06 11.72 -11.69
C GLY A 150 -16.27 10.58 -10.70
N GLY A 151 -16.82 10.85 -9.52
CA GLY A 151 -17.17 9.80 -8.55
C GLY A 151 -18.28 8.86 -9.04
N GLN A 152 -19.26 9.37 -9.81
CA GLN A 152 -20.26 8.54 -10.46
C GLN A 152 -19.64 7.71 -11.59
N GLN A 153 -18.75 8.29 -12.40
CA GLN A 153 -18.01 7.55 -13.44
C GLN A 153 -17.20 6.39 -12.83
N GLN A 154 -16.57 6.63 -11.69
CA GLN A 154 -15.84 5.58 -10.96
C GLN A 154 -16.78 4.44 -10.52
N ARG A 155 -17.95 4.76 -9.92
CA ARG A 155 -18.94 3.74 -9.58
C ARG A 155 -19.40 2.94 -10.80
N VAL A 156 -19.57 3.58 -11.94
CA VAL A 156 -19.91 2.90 -13.21
C VAL A 156 -18.78 1.99 -13.67
N ALA A 157 -17.51 2.41 -13.57
CA ALA A 157 -16.36 1.58 -13.91
C ALA A 157 -16.26 0.33 -13.01
N ILE A 158 -16.50 0.50 -11.70
CA ILE A 158 -16.57 -0.62 -10.76
C ILE A 158 -17.74 -1.53 -11.10
N ALA A 159 -18.93 -0.97 -11.34
CA ALA A 159 -20.14 -1.70 -11.75
C ALA A 159 -19.88 -2.58 -12.97
N ARG A 160 -19.29 -2.01 -14.01
CA ARG A 160 -18.90 -2.73 -15.23
C ARG A 160 -17.95 -3.89 -14.92
N THR A 161 -17.01 -3.67 -14.02
CA THR A 161 -15.96 -4.65 -13.66
C THR A 161 -16.53 -5.81 -12.84
N ILE A 162 -17.47 -5.55 -11.91
CA ILE A 162 -18.05 -6.61 -11.05
C ILE A 162 -19.25 -7.32 -11.68
N ALA A 163 -19.83 -6.77 -12.75
CA ALA A 163 -20.99 -7.35 -13.40
C ALA A 163 -20.79 -8.81 -13.83
N PRO A 164 -19.63 -9.22 -14.44
CA PRO A 164 -19.35 -10.61 -14.81
C PRO A 164 -19.06 -11.54 -13.64
N GLN A 165 -19.01 -11.05 -12.40
CA GLN A 165 -18.68 -11.80 -11.19
C GLN A 165 -17.26 -12.44 -11.22
N PRO A 166 -16.20 -11.64 -11.46
CA PRO A 166 -14.85 -12.17 -11.51
C PRO A 166 -14.41 -12.64 -10.11
N SER A 167 -13.55 -13.67 -10.07
CA SER A 167 -12.94 -14.14 -8.82
C SER A 167 -11.84 -13.22 -8.29
N ILE A 168 -11.28 -12.38 -9.17
CA ILE A 168 -10.21 -11.43 -8.85
C ILE A 168 -10.60 -10.05 -9.34
N LEU A 169 -10.43 -9.06 -8.47
CA LEU A 169 -10.63 -7.63 -8.78
C LEU A 169 -9.29 -6.90 -8.71
N LEU A 170 -8.95 -6.17 -9.75
CA LEU A 170 -7.73 -5.41 -9.88
C LEU A 170 -8.07 -3.92 -9.97
N PHE A 171 -7.38 -3.08 -9.21
CA PHE A 171 -7.62 -1.65 -9.14
C PHE A 171 -6.32 -0.88 -9.35
N ASP A 172 -6.20 -0.13 -10.45
CA ASP A 172 -5.03 0.70 -10.77
C ASP A 172 -5.30 2.14 -10.33
N GLU A 173 -4.89 2.51 -9.13
CA GLU A 173 -5.05 3.84 -8.51
C GLU A 173 -6.46 4.43 -8.67
N PRO A 174 -7.53 3.70 -8.31
CA PRO A 174 -8.89 4.10 -8.67
C PRO A 174 -9.37 5.38 -7.98
N LEU A 175 -8.74 5.80 -6.87
CA LEU A 175 -9.14 6.98 -6.08
C LEU A 175 -8.26 8.22 -6.32
N SER A 176 -7.22 8.13 -7.16
CA SER A 176 -6.24 9.20 -7.35
C SER A 176 -6.83 10.51 -7.88
N ASN A 177 -7.89 10.43 -8.70
CA ASN A 177 -8.53 11.58 -9.35
C ASN A 177 -9.67 12.20 -8.53
N LEU A 178 -9.86 11.79 -7.26
CA LEU A 178 -10.93 12.27 -6.39
C LEU A 178 -10.40 13.25 -5.35
N ASP A 179 -11.27 14.19 -4.95
CA ASP A 179 -11.00 15.05 -3.79
C ASP A 179 -10.95 14.26 -2.48
N ALA A 180 -10.39 14.86 -1.42
CA ALA A 180 -10.13 14.19 -0.15
C ALA A 180 -11.40 13.64 0.52
N LYS A 181 -12.53 14.37 0.46
CA LYS A 181 -13.79 13.96 1.07
C LYS A 181 -14.38 12.75 0.32
N LEU A 182 -14.47 12.85 -1.00
CA LEU A 182 -15.00 11.79 -1.84
C LEU A 182 -14.12 10.54 -1.78
N ARG A 183 -12.79 10.69 -1.63
CA ARG A 183 -11.86 9.57 -1.46
C ARG A 183 -12.17 8.76 -0.19
N ILE A 184 -12.51 9.42 0.93
CA ILE A 184 -12.89 8.73 2.19
C ILE A 184 -14.18 7.93 1.99
N GLU A 185 -15.19 8.53 1.35
CA GLU A 185 -16.46 7.86 1.06
C GLU A 185 -16.27 6.64 0.14
N MET A 186 -15.48 6.82 -0.92
CA MET A 186 -15.22 5.77 -1.90
C MET A 186 -14.36 4.62 -1.35
N ARG A 187 -13.45 4.87 -0.39
CA ARG A 187 -12.75 3.78 0.33
C ARG A 187 -13.72 2.86 1.04
N SER A 188 -14.66 3.42 1.78
CA SER A 188 -15.70 2.66 2.50
C SER A 188 -16.56 1.86 1.53
N GLU A 189 -16.90 2.47 0.38
CA GLU A 189 -17.70 1.84 -0.67
C GLU A 189 -16.94 0.67 -1.34
N LEU A 190 -15.67 0.83 -1.67
CA LEU A 190 -14.83 -0.24 -2.22
C LEU A 190 -14.74 -1.43 -1.25
N MET A 191 -14.59 -1.17 0.04
CA MET A 191 -14.55 -2.24 1.05
C MET A 191 -15.91 -2.94 1.20
N ARG A 192 -17.02 -2.20 1.03
CA ARG A 192 -18.38 -2.78 0.99
C ARG A 192 -18.55 -3.70 -0.22
N ILE A 193 -18.11 -3.26 -1.39
CA ILE A 193 -18.16 -4.03 -2.64
C ILE A 193 -17.28 -5.28 -2.55
N HIS A 194 -16.05 -5.15 -2.06
CA HIS A 194 -15.16 -6.28 -1.84
C HIS A 194 -15.82 -7.37 -0.97
N ARG A 195 -16.41 -6.97 0.17
CA ARG A 195 -17.14 -7.92 1.04
C ARG A 195 -18.37 -8.53 0.37
N ALA A 196 -19.11 -7.73 -0.39
CA ALA A 196 -20.32 -8.20 -1.08
C ALA A 196 -20.02 -9.16 -2.24
N THR A 197 -18.88 -9.01 -2.91
CA THR A 197 -18.48 -9.87 -4.03
C THR A 197 -17.77 -11.13 -3.57
N GLY A 198 -17.09 -11.11 -2.41
CA GLY A 198 -16.22 -12.19 -1.95
C GLY A 198 -14.98 -12.42 -2.82
N ALA A 199 -14.74 -11.57 -3.82
CA ALA A 199 -13.60 -11.67 -4.72
C ALA A 199 -12.29 -11.32 -4.01
N THR A 200 -11.17 -11.89 -4.45
CA THR A 200 -9.84 -11.45 -4.03
C THR A 200 -9.51 -10.16 -4.76
N SER A 201 -9.11 -9.12 -4.01
CA SER A 201 -8.83 -7.80 -4.58
C SER A 201 -7.33 -7.49 -4.54
N VAL A 202 -6.80 -6.90 -5.62
CA VAL A 202 -5.46 -6.30 -5.67
C VAL A 202 -5.62 -4.83 -6.01
N TYR A 203 -5.10 -3.99 -5.16
CA TYR A 203 -5.28 -2.54 -5.20
C TYR A 203 -3.92 -1.84 -5.24
N VAL A 204 -3.69 -1.01 -6.25
CA VAL A 204 -2.48 -0.18 -6.36
C VAL A 204 -2.77 1.21 -5.83
N THR A 205 -1.90 1.72 -4.98
CA THR A 205 -1.93 3.10 -4.51
C THR A 205 -0.54 3.61 -4.17
N HIS A 206 -0.40 4.93 -4.10
CA HIS A 206 0.73 5.60 -3.46
C HIS A 206 0.35 6.17 -2.08
N ASP A 207 -0.92 6.06 -1.67
CA ASP A 207 -1.43 6.55 -0.38
C ASP A 207 -1.27 5.47 0.70
N GLN A 208 -0.42 5.77 1.69
CA GLN A 208 -0.16 4.87 2.81
C GLN A 208 -1.39 4.68 3.71
N VAL A 209 -2.25 5.71 3.84
CA VAL A 209 -3.48 5.62 4.64
C VAL A 209 -4.44 4.61 4.02
N GLU A 210 -4.55 4.58 2.68
CA GLU A 210 -5.32 3.56 1.98
C GLU A 210 -4.79 2.16 2.26
N ALA A 211 -3.46 1.98 2.14
CA ALA A 211 -2.81 0.70 2.40
C ALA A 211 -3.05 0.21 3.83
N MET A 212 -2.93 1.09 4.82
CA MET A 212 -3.07 0.72 6.22
C MET A 212 -4.51 0.51 6.68
N THR A 213 -5.51 1.15 6.01
CA THR A 213 -6.93 1.10 6.43
C THR A 213 -7.76 0.08 5.69
N MET A 214 -7.41 -0.25 4.43
CA MET A 214 -8.21 -1.13 3.58
C MET A 214 -7.65 -2.55 3.49
N ALA A 215 -6.32 -2.70 3.61
CA ALA A 215 -5.67 -3.96 3.31
C ALA A 215 -5.88 -5.04 4.38
N THR A 216 -6.09 -6.29 3.94
CA THR A 216 -5.81 -7.47 4.75
C THR A 216 -4.32 -7.84 4.67
N HIS A 217 -3.70 -7.57 3.53
CA HIS A 217 -2.28 -7.74 3.26
C HIS A 217 -1.73 -6.55 2.48
N VAL A 218 -0.51 -6.15 2.80
CA VAL A 218 0.22 -5.08 2.09
C VAL A 218 1.50 -5.67 1.52
N ALA A 219 1.80 -5.33 0.28
CA ALA A 219 3.13 -5.53 -0.32
C ALA A 219 3.76 -4.14 -0.51
N VAL A 220 4.86 -3.89 0.18
CA VAL A 220 5.65 -2.67 0.03
C VAL A 220 6.68 -2.91 -1.06
N LEU A 221 6.56 -2.16 -2.16
CA LEU A 221 7.46 -2.26 -3.31
C LEU A 221 8.47 -1.12 -3.32
N ASN A 222 9.72 -1.45 -3.64
CA ASN A 222 10.78 -0.49 -3.85
C ASN A 222 11.72 -0.98 -4.97
N ASN A 223 12.07 -0.13 -5.92
CA ASN A 223 13.01 -0.43 -7.01
C ASN A 223 12.75 -1.75 -7.75
N GLY A 224 11.49 -2.12 -7.93
CA GLY A 224 11.05 -3.34 -8.61
C GLY A 224 11.02 -4.60 -7.74
N ARG A 225 11.34 -4.52 -6.44
CA ARG A 225 11.31 -5.63 -5.49
C ARG A 225 10.22 -5.45 -4.47
N VAL A 226 9.78 -6.54 -3.85
CA VAL A 226 8.96 -6.53 -2.64
C VAL A 226 9.89 -6.46 -1.44
N GLU A 227 9.91 -5.33 -0.75
CA GLU A 227 10.69 -5.13 0.48
C GLU A 227 10.11 -5.92 1.66
N GLN A 228 8.79 -5.91 1.75
CA GLN A 228 8.08 -6.67 2.79
C GLN A 228 6.64 -6.94 2.35
N PHE A 229 6.14 -8.12 2.69
CA PHE A 229 4.75 -8.53 2.49
C PHE A 229 4.17 -9.07 3.80
N GLY A 230 2.96 -8.67 4.17
CA GLY A 230 2.30 -9.13 5.38
C GLY A 230 1.05 -8.33 5.76
N LYS A 231 0.56 -8.52 6.97
CA LYS A 231 -0.55 -7.72 7.49
C LYS A 231 -0.09 -6.28 7.79
N PRO A 232 -0.95 -5.26 7.59
CA PRO A 232 -0.59 -3.86 7.84
C PRO A 232 0.10 -3.62 9.19
N ILE A 233 -0.47 -4.16 10.27
CA ILE A 233 0.06 -3.96 11.62
C ILE A 233 1.44 -4.60 11.82
N ASP A 234 1.72 -5.72 11.14
CA ASP A 234 3.00 -6.41 11.24
C ASP A 234 4.11 -5.61 10.54
N LEU A 235 3.78 -4.95 9.41
CA LEU A 235 4.73 -4.09 8.71
C LEU A 235 5.10 -2.85 9.53
N LEU A 236 4.14 -2.29 10.27
CA LEU A 236 4.40 -1.16 11.17
C LEU A 236 5.22 -1.56 12.41
N ARG A 237 4.86 -2.68 13.06
CA ARG A 237 5.52 -3.12 14.31
C ARG A 237 6.86 -3.80 14.06
N ASN A 238 6.98 -4.53 12.95
CA ASN A 238 8.13 -5.36 12.62
C ASN A 238 8.68 -5.05 11.21
N PRO A 239 9.06 -3.78 10.90
CA PRO A 239 9.64 -3.46 9.61
C PRO A 239 10.97 -4.23 9.44
N GLN A 240 11.17 -4.85 8.26
CA GLN A 240 12.36 -5.65 7.99
C GLN A 240 13.53 -4.80 7.45
N THR A 241 13.22 -3.62 6.90
CA THR A 241 14.21 -2.69 6.37
C THR A 241 13.95 -1.27 6.84
N THR A 242 14.99 -0.44 6.83
CA THR A 242 14.87 1.00 7.09
C THR A 242 13.92 1.67 6.11
N PHE A 243 13.86 1.16 4.86
CA PHE A 243 12.93 1.66 3.87
C PHE A 243 11.48 1.46 4.33
N VAL A 244 11.08 0.24 4.73
CA VAL A 244 9.72 -0.04 5.21
C VAL A 244 9.40 0.78 6.45
N ALA A 245 10.37 0.89 7.38
CA ALA A 245 10.22 1.61 8.65
C ALA A 245 9.93 3.10 8.46
N THR A 246 10.56 3.74 7.46
CA THR A 246 10.39 5.16 7.17
C THR A 246 9.31 5.44 6.13
N PHE A 247 9.07 4.48 5.25
CA PHE A 247 8.03 4.63 4.23
C PHE A 247 6.62 4.49 4.81
N LEU A 248 6.41 3.58 5.78
CA LEU A 248 5.10 3.38 6.41
C LEU A 248 4.97 4.20 7.69
N GLY A 249 3.88 4.94 7.78
CA GLY A 249 3.53 5.78 8.95
C GLY A 249 3.53 7.28 8.64
N THR A 250 2.66 7.98 9.33
CA THR A 250 2.52 9.44 9.25
C THR A 250 2.38 9.99 10.67
N PRO A 251 3.36 10.75 11.16
CA PRO A 251 4.62 11.18 10.53
C PRO A 251 5.61 10.04 10.22
N PRO A 252 6.60 10.25 9.31
CA PRO A 252 7.67 9.31 9.10
C PRO A 252 8.48 9.06 10.38
N ALA A 253 8.96 7.84 10.55
CA ALA A 253 9.82 7.50 11.67
C ALA A 253 11.24 8.07 11.51
N ASN A 254 11.90 8.30 12.64
CA ASN A 254 13.28 8.76 12.72
C ASN A 254 14.25 7.57 12.69
N LEU A 255 15.28 7.64 11.87
CA LEU A 255 16.43 6.74 11.91
C LEU A 255 17.63 7.50 12.45
N ILE A 256 18.07 7.14 13.65
CA ILE A 256 19.20 7.79 14.31
C ILE A 256 20.44 6.92 14.14
N PRO A 257 21.45 7.36 13.40
CA PRO A 257 22.70 6.62 13.27
C PRO A 257 23.44 6.63 14.60
N VAL A 258 23.89 5.47 15.07
CA VAL A 258 24.60 5.31 16.33
C VAL A 258 25.84 4.46 16.14
N HIS A 259 26.82 4.65 17.03
CA HIS A 259 27.95 3.78 17.15
C HIS A 259 28.08 3.25 18.58
N ARG A 260 28.78 2.15 18.73
CA ARG A 260 29.04 1.54 20.03
C ARG A 260 30.12 2.28 20.78
N ALA A 261 29.83 2.65 22.02
CA ALA A 261 30.82 3.20 22.96
C ALA A 261 30.64 2.52 24.33
N GLY A 262 31.53 1.60 24.68
CA GLY A 262 31.39 0.76 25.86
C GLY A 262 30.11 -0.09 25.82
N ASP A 263 29.25 0.07 26.86
CA ASP A 263 27.98 -0.63 26.98
C ASP A 263 26.80 0.11 26.36
N GLY A 264 27.03 1.26 25.71
CA GLY A 264 26.02 2.10 25.13
C GLY A 264 26.10 2.25 23.60
N LEU A 265 24.96 2.58 22.99
CA LEU A 265 24.86 3.07 21.61
C LEU A 265 24.71 4.57 21.67
N VAL A 266 25.64 5.30 21.07
CA VAL A 266 25.74 6.74 21.20
C VAL A 266 25.50 7.45 19.87
N PHE A 267 24.84 8.61 19.95
CA PHE A 267 24.78 9.62 18.91
C PHE A 267 25.45 10.90 19.43
N GLY A 268 26.57 11.29 18.83
CA GLY A 268 27.46 12.28 19.45
C GLY A 268 27.96 11.77 20.80
N ASP A 269 27.74 12.55 21.86
CA ASP A 269 28.11 12.20 23.24
C ASP A 269 26.93 11.60 24.05
N LEU A 270 25.75 11.42 23.43
CA LEU A 270 24.54 10.98 24.11
C LEU A 270 24.31 9.48 23.94
N VAL A 271 24.19 8.76 25.05
CA VAL A 271 23.75 7.35 25.06
C VAL A 271 22.25 7.29 24.84
N LEU A 272 21.84 6.63 23.75
CA LEU A 272 20.43 6.47 23.37
C LEU A 272 19.86 5.09 23.74
N ALA A 273 20.72 4.05 23.73
CA ALA A 273 20.29 2.68 24.00
C ALA A 273 21.47 1.81 24.47
N PRO A 274 21.20 0.62 25.06
CA PRO A 274 22.24 -0.34 25.41
C PRO A 274 22.91 -0.96 24.16
N ALA A 275 24.22 -1.20 24.22
CA ALA A 275 25.00 -1.82 23.13
C ALA A 275 24.54 -3.26 22.80
N SER A 276 23.90 -3.95 23.73
CA SER A 276 23.34 -5.31 23.53
C SER A 276 22.35 -5.41 22.37
N LEU A 277 21.70 -4.30 22.00
CA LEU A 277 20.70 -4.27 20.91
C LEU A 277 21.29 -4.45 19.50
N THR A 278 22.60 -4.31 19.32
CA THR A 278 23.24 -4.41 17.97
C THR A 278 23.78 -5.81 17.64
N ALA A 279 23.58 -6.79 18.53
CA ALA A 279 24.15 -8.14 18.36
C ALA A 279 25.66 -8.12 18.07
N GLY A 280 26.40 -7.22 18.72
CA GLY A 280 27.87 -7.10 18.59
C GLY A 280 28.38 -6.21 17.44
N ARG A 281 27.50 -5.53 16.71
CA ARG A 281 27.91 -4.58 15.66
C ARG A 281 28.30 -3.24 16.25
N ASP A 282 29.28 -2.57 15.65
CA ASP A 282 29.78 -1.27 16.10
C ASP A 282 28.96 -0.10 15.57
N GLU A 283 28.25 -0.26 14.44
CA GLU A 283 27.39 0.75 13.84
C GLU A 283 25.98 0.20 13.64
N ALA A 284 24.98 1.03 13.90
CA ALA A 284 23.58 0.71 13.74
C ALA A 284 22.72 1.96 13.50
N GLN A 285 21.45 1.76 13.19
CA GLN A 285 20.45 2.82 13.12
C GLN A 285 19.30 2.46 14.07
N LEU A 286 18.99 3.36 14.99
CA LEU A 286 17.87 3.21 15.93
C LEU A 286 16.60 3.83 15.33
N LEU A 287 15.49 3.07 15.36
CA LEU A 287 14.19 3.55 14.94
C LEU A 287 13.43 4.16 16.11
N TYR A 288 13.06 5.42 15.98
CA TYR A 288 12.12 6.10 16.88
C TYR A 288 10.92 6.63 16.10
N ARG A 289 9.72 6.36 16.56
CA ARG A 289 8.53 7.01 16.03
C ARG A 289 8.53 8.49 16.41
N ALA A 290 7.82 9.32 15.63
CA ALA A 290 7.74 10.74 15.97
C ALA A 290 7.09 10.99 17.34
N GLU A 291 6.16 10.15 17.76
CA GLU A 291 5.51 10.14 19.08
C GLU A 291 6.43 9.71 20.24
N ASP A 292 7.57 9.08 19.97
CA ASP A 292 8.56 8.68 20.96
C ASP A 292 9.63 9.76 21.18
N VAL A 293 9.53 10.86 20.43
CA VAL A 293 10.39 12.04 20.54
C VAL A 293 9.53 13.22 20.97
N SER A 294 9.76 13.71 22.19
CA SER A 294 9.05 14.86 22.76
C SER A 294 9.81 16.15 22.52
N VAL A 295 9.09 17.25 22.28
CA VAL A 295 9.66 18.59 22.26
C VAL A 295 9.74 19.10 23.70
N GLY A 296 10.94 19.51 24.13
CA GLY A 296 11.22 19.90 25.50
C GLY A 296 12.16 18.92 26.22
N ALA A 297 12.81 19.36 27.27
CA ALA A 297 13.62 18.52 28.14
C ALA A 297 12.73 17.71 29.07
N VAL A 298 12.84 16.38 29.00
CA VAL A 298 12.11 15.45 29.89
C VAL A 298 13.10 14.83 30.85
N ALA A 299 12.80 14.92 32.16
CA ALA A 299 13.69 14.40 33.19
C ALA A 299 13.93 12.89 33.04
N GLY A 300 15.19 12.49 33.01
CA GLY A 300 15.61 11.09 32.87
C GLY A 300 15.59 10.55 31.43
N ALA A 301 15.14 11.31 30.44
CA ALA A 301 15.18 10.93 29.05
C ALA A 301 16.43 11.49 28.35
N PRO A 302 17.08 10.71 27.47
CA PRO A 302 18.14 11.23 26.60
C PRO A 302 17.63 12.42 25.81
N THR A 303 18.34 13.56 25.88
CA THR A 303 17.89 14.83 25.25
C THR A 303 18.98 15.39 24.35
N LEU A 304 18.63 15.70 23.11
CA LEU A 304 19.48 16.34 22.10
C LEU A 304 19.04 17.77 21.85
N MET A 305 20.00 18.65 21.61
CA MET A 305 19.72 20.01 21.15
C MET A 305 19.68 20.02 19.63
N ALA A 306 18.55 20.43 19.06
CA ALA A 306 18.32 20.43 17.63
C ALA A 306 17.91 21.83 17.14
N ARG A 307 18.21 22.18 15.90
CA ARG A 307 17.76 23.43 15.29
C ARG A 307 16.35 23.25 14.76
N PHE A 308 15.41 24.05 15.28
CA PHE A 308 14.03 24.06 14.80
C PHE A 308 13.98 24.46 13.33
N ALA A 309 13.26 23.67 12.52
CA ALA A 309 13.05 23.95 11.10
C ALA A 309 11.62 24.41 10.82
N GLU A 310 10.64 23.61 11.23
CA GLU A 310 9.22 23.88 10.97
C GLU A 310 8.30 23.18 11.97
N ALA A 311 7.07 23.67 12.08
CA ALA A 311 6.00 23.01 12.83
C ALA A 311 4.72 23.01 12.00
N ALA A 312 3.98 21.92 12.03
CA ALA A 312 2.72 21.76 11.32
C ALA A 312 1.66 21.08 12.20
N PRO A 313 0.42 21.57 12.22
CA PRO A 313 -0.67 20.92 12.93
C PRO A 313 -1.03 19.60 12.23
N ILE A 314 -1.16 18.52 13.02
CA ILE A 314 -1.57 17.21 12.55
C ILE A 314 -2.47 16.53 13.59
N ALA A 315 -3.70 16.20 13.22
CA ALA A 315 -4.66 15.48 14.06
C ALA A 315 -4.78 16.01 15.52
N GLY A 316 -4.82 17.34 15.69
CA GLY A 316 -4.96 17.97 17.00
C GLY A 316 -3.66 18.07 17.84
N ARG A 317 -2.53 17.66 17.29
CA ARG A 317 -1.17 17.79 17.83
C ARG A 317 -0.32 18.66 16.91
N THR A 318 0.91 18.96 17.32
CA THR A 318 1.88 19.66 16.47
C THR A 318 3.04 18.74 16.13
N MET A 319 3.23 18.48 14.84
CA MET A 319 4.43 17.83 14.33
C MET A 319 5.54 18.90 14.23
N VAL A 320 6.65 18.64 14.89
CA VAL A 320 7.83 19.51 14.91
C VAL A 320 8.96 18.82 14.15
N THR A 321 9.55 19.53 13.21
CA THR A 321 10.74 19.08 12.48
C THR A 321 11.93 19.90 12.96
N ALA A 322 13.01 19.25 13.32
CA ALA A 322 14.28 19.88 13.69
C ALA A 322 15.48 19.16 13.08
N MET A 323 16.61 19.84 13.03
CA MET A 323 17.85 19.36 12.40
C MET A 323 18.97 19.25 13.41
N ILE A 324 19.75 18.19 13.34
CA ILE A 324 21.02 18.02 14.04
C ILE A 324 22.08 17.71 12.97
N GLY A 325 22.87 18.73 12.60
CA GLY A 325 23.66 18.64 11.37
C GLY A 325 22.76 18.41 10.17
N ASP A 326 23.00 17.34 9.42
CA ASP A 326 22.15 16.92 8.28
C ASP A 326 21.01 15.95 8.68
N LEU A 327 20.99 15.52 9.93
CA LEU A 327 19.96 14.60 10.41
C LEU A 327 18.66 15.36 10.71
N ARG A 328 17.60 14.99 9.98
CA ARG A 328 16.23 15.46 10.23
C ARG A 328 15.57 14.60 11.30
N ILE A 329 15.04 15.24 12.35
CA ILE A 329 14.26 14.58 13.40
C ILE A 329 12.86 15.16 13.43
N THR A 330 11.86 14.28 13.45
CA THR A 330 10.45 14.63 13.61
C THR A 330 9.99 14.21 15.00
N ALA A 331 9.39 15.16 15.73
CA ALA A 331 8.85 14.96 17.07
C ALA A 331 7.37 15.36 17.11
N MET A 332 6.64 14.86 18.11
CA MET A 332 5.25 15.27 18.36
C MET A 332 5.14 16.07 19.64
N ALA A 333 4.55 17.26 19.54
CA ALA A 333 4.14 18.06 20.70
C ALA A 333 2.62 17.90 20.91
N ASP A 334 2.21 17.69 22.17
CA ASP A 334 0.79 17.49 22.54
C ASP A 334 -0.04 18.78 22.49
N SER A 335 0.62 19.93 22.44
CA SER A 335 0.00 21.25 22.34
C SER A 335 0.55 22.02 21.16
N TYR A 336 -0.06 23.17 20.88
CA TYR A 336 0.47 24.10 19.89
C TYR A 336 1.89 24.53 20.26
N PHE A 337 2.82 24.33 19.36
CA PHE A 337 4.23 24.68 19.51
C PHE A 337 4.69 25.54 18.34
N THR A 338 5.40 26.61 18.68
CA THR A 338 6.10 27.45 17.69
C THR A 338 7.47 27.83 18.22
N ALA A 339 8.41 27.98 17.31
CA ALA A 339 9.74 28.54 17.56
C ALA A 339 10.20 29.28 16.28
N THR A 340 11.25 30.05 16.40
CA THR A 340 11.83 30.71 15.22
C THR A 340 12.71 29.73 14.44
N PRO A 341 12.59 29.62 13.11
CA PRO A 341 13.49 28.77 12.33
C PRO A 341 14.96 29.06 12.63
N GLY A 342 15.72 28.00 12.95
CA GLY A 342 17.11 28.09 13.40
C GLY A 342 17.29 28.18 14.92
N GLU A 343 16.23 28.41 15.68
CA GLU A 343 16.26 28.36 17.15
C GLU A 343 16.63 26.98 17.65
N THR A 344 17.43 26.92 18.70
CA THR A 344 17.83 25.63 19.30
C THR A 344 16.78 25.19 20.30
N ILE A 345 16.22 24.01 20.06
CA ILE A 345 15.18 23.39 20.91
C ILE A 345 15.66 22.03 21.45
N PRO A 346 15.29 21.64 22.66
CA PRO A 346 15.56 20.31 23.19
C PRO A 346 14.57 19.28 22.62
N LEU A 347 15.07 18.12 22.21
CA LEU A 347 14.30 16.95 21.81
C LEU A 347 14.67 15.77 22.71
N SER A 348 13.69 15.21 23.43
CA SER A 348 13.86 14.10 24.36
C SER A 348 13.32 12.80 23.80
N PHE A 349 14.13 11.74 23.82
CA PHE A 349 13.72 10.38 23.46
C PHE A 349 13.08 9.70 24.67
N ILE A 350 11.76 9.67 24.69
CA ILE A 350 10.96 9.28 25.86
C ILE A 350 10.66 7.78 25.93
N ARG A 351 11.07 7.01 24.92
CA ARG A 351 10.95 5.54 24.87
C ARG A 351 12.22 4.90 24.33
N THR A 352 12.31 3.59 24.50
CA THR A 352 13.32 2.77 23.84
C THR A 352 13.07 2.70 22.34
N PRO A 353 14.10 2.49 21.50
CA PRO A 353 13.91 2.37 20.07
C PRO A 353 13.00 1.18 19.72
N ASP A 354 12.08 1.37 18.76
CA ASP A 354 11.15 0.34 18.27
C ASP A 354 11.85 -0.80 17.52
N ALA A 355 12.96 -0.48 16.86
CA ALA A 355 13.77 -1.42 16.12
C ALA A 355 15.20 -0.92 15.96
N VAL A 356 16.10 -1.86 15.67
CA VAL A 356 17.50 -1.59 15.37
C VAL A 356 17.83 -2.17 14.01
N PHE A 357 18.49 -1.38 13.17
CA PHE A 357 18.91 -1.78 11.83
C PHE A 357 20.43 -1.72 11.71
N ALA A 358 20.98 -2.62 10.91
CA ALA A 358 22.36 -2.53 10.48
C ALA A 358 22.58 -1.26 9.61
N ALA A 359 23.82 -0.84 9.43
CA ALA A 359 24.17 0.24 8.51
C ALA A 359 23.68 -0.02 7.06
N THR A 360 23.56 -1.30 6.67
CA THR A 360 23.01 -1.75 5.37
C THR A 360 21.50 -1.56 5.24
N GLY A 361 20.80 -1.22 6.34
CA GLY A 361 19.36 -1.00 6.37
C GLY A 361 18.51 -2.23 6.70
N GLU A 362 19.10 -3.39 6.96
CA GLU A 362 18.40 -4.60 7.37
C GLU A 362 18.17 -4.63 8.89
N ARG A 363 17.01 -5.14 9.32
CA ARG A 363 16.68 -5.25 10.74
C ARG A 363 17.62 -6.24 11.44
N ILE A 364 18.14 -5.82 12.58
CA ILE A 364 18.87 -6.70 13.50
C ILE A 364 17.82 -7.45 14.34
N GLN A 365 17.79 -8.78 14.21
CA GLN A 365 16.94 -9.62 15.06
C GLN A 365 17.56 -9.70 16.45
N GLN A 366 16.77 -9.44 17.45
CA GLN A 366 17.14 -9.53 18.88
C GLN A 366 16.82 -10.93 19.42
#